data_91588b5e7d67ff18e8940bfed7a4d95f
#
_entry.id   91588b5e7d67ff18e8940bfed7a4d95f
#
_cell.length_a   1.000
_cell.length_b   1.000
_cell.length_c   1.000
_cell.angle_alpha   90.00
_cell.angle_beta   90.00
_cell.angle_gamma   90.00
#
_symmetry.space_group_name_H-M   'P 1'
#
loop_
_entity.id
_entity.type
_entity.pdbx_description
1 polymer ?
#
loop_
_entity_poly.entity_id
_entity_poly.type
_entity_poly.pdbx_seq_one_letter_code
_entity_poly.pdbx_strand_id
1 'polypeptide(L)'
;MTKCGAGCTACPYIKEGKSISINGITWKINQQLNCKSFNVVYALICKKENCQKVYIGETKRILKFRLDEHRGYILNCHLNKATGDHFNQPGHSVADLTVTALEKSKRNNSLYRKEREEYFIRLFNTYHNGINKKT
;
A
#
# COMPACT_ATOMS: atom_id res chain seq x y z
N MET A 1 11.91 4.49 -0.16
CA MET A 1 10.68 5.27 0.15
C MET A 1 11.01 6.36 1.14
N THR A 2 10.66 7.59 0.83
CA THR A 2 10.88 8.75 1.71
C THR A 2 9.61 9.61 1.76
N LYS A 3 9.52 10.51 2.74
CA LYS A 3 8.48 11.53 2.80
C LYS A 3 8.79 12.62 1.79
N CYS A 4 7.74 13.24 1.20
CA CYS A 4 7.95 14.27 0.17
C CYS A 4 8.22 15.67 0.74
N GLY A 5 7.94 15.90 2.02
CA GLY A 5 8.22 17.17 2.67
C GLY A 5 7.08 17.65 3.58
N ALA A 6 7.24 18.87 4.10
CA ALA A 6 6.28 19.47 5.02
C ALA A 6 4.95 19.80 4.31
N GLY A 7 3.86 19.79 5.06
CA GLY A 7 2.53 20.15 4.57
C GLY A 7 1.82 19.09 3.75
N CYS A 8 2.40 17.91 3.59
CA CYS A 8 1.78 16.82 2.85
C CYS A 8 0.91 15.97 3.78
N THR A 9 -0.36 15.82 3.44
CA THR A 9 -1.32 15.04 4.24
C THR A 9 -1.03 13.53 4.21
N ALA A 10 -0.28 13.04 3.22
CA ALA A 10 0.11 11.64 3.10
C ALA A 10 1.36 11.30 3.93
N CYS A 11 2.24 12.26 4.17
CA CYS A 11 3.51 11.99 4.86
C CYS A 11 3.38 11.31 6.23
N PRO A 12 2.38 11.63 7.07
CA PRO A 12 2.21 10.91 8.34
C PRO A 12 1.97 9.42 8.20
N TYR A 13 1.54 8.95 7.04
CA TYR A 13 1.25 7.54 6.77
C TYR A 13 2.41 6.81 6.07
N ILE A 14 3.47 7.52 5.70
CA ILE A 14 4.57 6.92 4.94
C ILE A 14 5.48 6.12 5.88
N LYS A 15 5.75 4.88 5.49
CA LYS A 15 6.80 4.07 6.09
C LYS A 15 8.07 4.28 5.29
N GLU A 16 9.02 5.01 5.87
CA GLU A 16 10.31 5.27 5.24
C GLU A 16 11.22 4.05 5.31
N GLY A 17 12.10 3.92 4.33
CA GLY A 17 13.12 2.88 4.32
C GLY A 17 13.53 2.47 2.91
N LYS A 18 14.63 1.73 2.84
CA LYS A 18 15.19 1.20 1.59
C LYS A 18 14.80 -0.25 1.34
N SER A 19 14.09 -0.85 2.27
CA SER A 19 13.60 -2.22 2.15
C SER A 19 12.37 -2.39 3.02
N ILE A 20 11.63 -3.46 2.75
CA ILE A 20 10.46 -3.84 3.53
C ILE A 20 10.42 -5.37 3.63
N SER A 21 10.02 -5.88 4.79
CA SER A 21 9.80 -7.31 5.00
C SER A 21 8.32 -7.56 5.23
N ILE A 22 7.75 -8.46 4.44
CA ILE A 22 6.34 -8.84 4.51
C ILE A 22 6.27 -10.37 4.51
N ASN A 23 5.64 -10.95 5.52
CA ASN A 23 5.48 -12.41 5.65
C ASN A 23 6.83 -13.15 5.51
N GLY A 24 7.90 -12.58 6.06
CA GLY A 24 9.23 -13.18 6.03
C GLY A 24 10.04 -12.94 4.75
N ILE A 25 9.46 -12.25 3.77
CA ILE A 25 10.14 -11.95 2.50
C ILE A 25 10.57 -10.49 2.51
N THR A 26 11.83 -10.24 2.18
CA THR A 26 12.40 -8.88 2.12
C THR A 26 12.50 -8.41 0.68
N TRP A 27 12.02 -7.20 0.43
CA TRP A 27 12.12 -6.52 -0.86
C TRP A 27 12.95 -5.27 -0.72
N LYS A 28 13.95 -5.09 -1.59
CA LYS A 28 14.76 -3.87 -1.65
C LYS A 28 14.10 -2.85 -2.56
N ILE A 29 13.95 -1.63 -2.07
CA ILE A 29 13.40 -0.52 -2.84
C ILE A 29 14.58 0.22 -3.47
N ASN A 30 14.88 -0.09 -4.74
CA ASN A 30 16.07 0.43 -5.44
C ASN A 30 15.82 1.75 -6.16
N GLN A 31 14.66 2.33 -6.00
CA GLN A 31 14.28 3.58 -6.64
C GLN A 31 13.98 4.63 -5.58
N GLN A 32 14.11 5.90 -5.95
CA GLN A 32 13.73 7.00 -5.08
C GLN A 32 12.24 7.24 -5.23
N LEU A 33 11.46 6.81 -4.25
CA LEU A 33 10.00 6.90 -4.25
C LEU A 33 9.52 7.69 -3.06
N ASN A 34 8.46 8.47 -3.27
CA ASN A 34 7.80 9.22 -2.20
C ASN A 34 6.29 9.36 -2.49
N CYS A 35 5.60 10.14 -1.67
CA CYS A 35 4.15 10.32 -1.80
C CYS A 35 3.72 10.99 -3.12
N LYS A 36 4.63 11.62 -3.84
CA LYS A 36 4.38 12.24 -5.16
C LYS A 36 4.68 11.29 -6.31
N SER A 37 5.26 10.14 -6.06
CA SER A 37 5.55 9.15 -7.10
C SER A 37 4.25 8.63 -7.72
N PHE A 38 4.29 8.38 -9.02
CA PHE A 38 3.14 7.87 -9.78
C PHE A 38 3.55 6.62 -10.55
N ASN A 39 2.58 5.91 -11.11
CA ASN A 39 2.82 4.68 -11.87
C ASN A 39 3.59 3.66 -11.02
N VAL A 40 3.05 3.38 -9.83
CA VAL A 40 3.73 2.56 -8.81
C VAL A 40 2.88 1.37 -8.37
N VAL A 41 3.57 0.33 -7.90
CA VAL A 41 2.98 -0.70 -7.05
C VAL A 41 3.37 -0.35 -5.62
N TYR A 42 2.42 -0.45 -4.70
CA TYR A 42 2.60 -0.02 -3.32
C TYR A 42 2.04 -1.07 -2.35
N ALA A 43 2.49 -0.98 -1.10
CA ALA A 43 1.98 -1.79 0.00
C ALA A 43 1.32 -0.89 1.04
N LEU A 44 0.08 -1.21 1.41
CA LEU A 44 -0.57 -0.66 2.59
C LEU A 44 -0.41 -1.67 3.71
N ILE A 45 0.12 -1.23 4.84
CA ILE A 45 0.48 -2.12 5.93
C ILE A 45 -0.33 -1.72 7.16
N CYS A 46 -1.00 -2.70 7.77
CA CYS A 46 -1.62 -2.50 9.07
C CYS A 46 -0.52 -2.58 10.14
N LYS A 47 -0.21 -1.45 10.76
CA LYS A 47 0.84 -1.39 11.78
C LYS A 47 0.39 -1.81 13.17
N LYS A 48 -0.86 -2.26 13.30
CA LYS A 48 -1.38 -2.80 14.56
C LYS A 48 -0.51 -3.98 15.00
N GLU A 49 -0.07 -3.97 16.25
CA GLU A 49 0.96 -4.88 16.76
C GLU A 49 0.70 -6.36 16.46
N ASN A 50 -0.53 -6.82 16.66
CA ASN A 50 -0.89 -8.22 16.47
C ASN A 50 -1.45 -8.54 15.08
N CYS A 51 -1.34 -7.63 14.13
CA CYS A 51 -1.88 -7.79 12.79
C CYS A 51 -0.78 -7.85 11.73
N GLN A 52 -0.19 -6.71 11.38
CA GLN A 52 0.88 -6.58 10.38
C GLN A 52 0.48 -7.05 8.98
N LYS A 53 -0.83 -7.20 8.70
CA LYS A 53 -1.30 -7.64 7.39
C LYS A 53 -1.14 -6.55 6.35
N VAL A 54 -0.97 -6.96 5.09
CA VAL A 54 -0.60 -6.07 3.99
C VAL A 54 -1.56 -6.21 2.82
N TYR A 55 -1.86 -5.08 2.19
CA TYR A 55 -2.57 -4.98 0.93
C TYR A 55 -1.61 -4.47 -0.13
N ILE A 56 -1.51 -5.17 -1.26
CA ILE A 56 -0.73 -4.73 -2.43
C ILE A 56 -1.69 -4.10 -3.43
N GLY A 57 -1.35 -2.90 -3.90
CA GLY A 57 -2.13 -2.20 -4.91
C GLY A 57 -1.24 -1.57 -5.96
N GLU A 58 -1.87 -1.08 -7.02
CA GLU A 58 -1.19 -0.33 -8.07
C GLU A 58 -1.95 0.95 -8.37
N THR A 59 -1.24 1.96 -8.84
CA THR A 59 -1.87 3.20 -9.27
C THR A 59 -1.08 3.85 -10.41
N LYS A 60 -1.81 4.36 -11.41
CA LYS A 60 -1.29 5.22 -12.46
C LYS A 60 -1.02 6.62 -11.91
N ARG A 61 -1.84 7.06 -10.96
CA ARG A 61 -1.84 8.42 -10.41
C ARG A 61 -0.79 8.58 -9.31
N ILE A 62 -0.58 9.81 -8.89
CA ILE A 62 0.27 10.15 -7.74
C ILE A 62 -0.21 9.37 -6.52
N LEU A 63 0.72 8.71 -5.83
CA LEU A 63 0.43 7.82 -4.70
C LEU A 63 -0.40 8.51 -3.62
N LYS A 64 -0.13 9.77 -3.32
CA LYS A 64 -0.89 10.57 -2.35
C LYS A 64 -2.39 10.53 -2.63
N PHE A 65 -2.80 10.69 -3.89
CA PHE A 65 -4.22 10.70 -4.26
C PHE A 65 -4.84 9.32 -4.08
N ARG A 66 -4.10 8.27 -4.41
CA ARG A 66 -4.58 6.90 -4.21
C ARG A 66 -4.71 6.58 -2.72
N LEU A 67 -3.77 7.04 -1.92
CA LEU A 67 -3.84 6.89 -0.46
C LEU A 67 -5.07 7.62 0.11
N ASP A 68 -5.37 8.82 -0.39
CA ASP A 68 -6.56 9.56 0.02
C ASP A 68 -7.85 8.78 -0.28
N GLU A 69 -7.90 8.07 -1.40
CA GLU A 69 -9.04 7.19 -1.72
C GLU A 69 -9.17 6.05 -0.71
N HIS A 70 -8.07 5.37 -0.37
CA HIS A 70 -8.09 4.31 0.64
C HIS A 70 -8.54 4.84 2.00
N ARG A 71 -8.05 6.01 2.39
CA ARG A 71 -8.50 6.64 3.63
C ARG A 71 -10.00 6.93 3.59
N GLY A 72 -10.50 7.39 2.46
CA GLY A 72 -11.95 7.59 2.25
C GLY A 72 -12.74 6.29 2.42
N TYR A 73 -12.25 5.19 1.87
CA TYR A 73 -12.92 3.88 2.04
C TYR A 73 -12.99 3.48 3.51
N ILE A 74 -11.95 3.76 4.28
CA ILE A 74 -11.91 3.44 5.71
C ILE A 74 -12.85 4.35 6.49
N LEU A 75 -12.76 5.65 6.27
CA LEU A 75 -13.54 6.65 7.03
C LEU A 75 -15.03 6.57 6.73
N ASN A 76 -15.41 6.15 5.52
CA ASN A 76 -16.82 6.02 5.10
C ASN A 76 -17.33 4.58 5.19
N CYS A 77 -16.60 3.69 5.83
CA CYS A 77 -16.99 2.29 6.05
C CYS A 77 -17.37 1.55 4.77
N HIS A 78 -16.58 1.69 3.71
CA HIS A 78 -16.80 0.98 2.45
C HIS A 78 -16.33 -0.48 2.58
N LEU A 79 -17.18 -1.32 3.13
CA LEU A 79 -16.83 -2.72 3.44
C LEU A 79 -16.67 -3.60 2.18
N ASN A 80 -17.11 -3.12 1.02
CA ASN A 80 -16.88 -3.78 -0.27
C ASN A 80 -15.47 -3.54 -0.82
N LYS A 81 -14.69 -2.67 -0.19
CA LYS A 81 -13.28 -2.44 -0.53
C LYS A 81 -12.40 -3.14 0.50
N ALA A 82 -11.36 -3.82 0.03
CA ALA A 82 -10.49 -4.62 0.91
C ALA A 82 -9.94 -3.81 2.09
N THR A 83 -9.45 -2.59 1.84
CA THR A 83 -8.90 -1.74 2.90
C THR A 83 -9.99 -1.15 3.80
N GLY A 84 -11.13 -0.77 3.23
CA GLY A 84 -12.29 -0.31 4.01
C GLY A 84 -12.78 -1.39 4.97
N ASP A 85 -12.83 -2.63 4.52
CA ASP A 85 -13.23 -3.76 5.35
C ASP A 85 -12.20 -4.03 6.46
N HIS A 86 -10.93 -4.17 6.10
CA HIS A 86 -9.89 -4.51 7.08
C HIS A 86 -9.76 -3.48 8.20
N PHE A 87 -9.67 -2.20 7.86
CA PHE A 87 -9.44 -1.15 8.85
C PHE A 87 -10.69 -0.71 9.59
N ASN A 88 -11.83 -1.33 9.31
CA ASN A 88 -13.07 -1.18 10.09
C ASN A 88 -13.38 -2.39 10.97
N GLN A 89 -12.48 -3.39 11.01
CA GLN A 89 -12.64 -4.51 11.92
C GLN A 89 -12.43 -4.07 13.39
N PRO A 90 -12.99 -4.81 14.35
CA PRO A 90 -12.83 -4.45 15.76
C PRO A 90 -11.37 -4.24 16.15
N GLY A 91 -11.11 -3.13 16.84
CA GLY A 91 -9.76 -2.77 17.28
C GLY A 91 -8.88 -2.16 16.21
N HIS A 92 -9.38 -2.01 14.97
CA HIS A 92 -8.66 -1.37 13.88
C HIS A 92 -9.21 0.04 13.60
N SER A 93 -8.39 0.90 13.01
CA SER A 93 -8.80 2.23 12.57
C SER A 93 -7.84 2.74 11.49
N VAL A 94 -8.15 3.92 10.94
CA VAL A 94 -7.27 4.58 9.97
C VAL A 94 -5.89 4.91 10.57
N ALA A 95 -5.79 5.01 11.91
CA ALA A 95 -4.53 5.24 12.58
C ALA A 95 -3.54 4.07 12.42
N ASP A 96 -4.03 2.88 12.08
CA ASP A 96 -3.20 1.69 11.87
C ASP A 96 -2.63 1.62 10.44
N LEU A 97 -3.02 2.53 9.57
CA LEU A 97 -2.62 2.54 8.17
C LEU A 97 -1.22 3.12 8.00
N THR A 98 -0.37 2.40 7.26
CA THR A 98 0.90 2.94 6.78
C THR A 98 1.12 2.46 5.35
N VAL A 99 1.95 3.16 4.58
CA VAL A 99 2.15 2.88 3.16
C VAL A 99 3.62 3.00 2.78
N THR A 100 4.05 2.12 1.89
CA THR A 100 5.34 2.26 1.22
C THR A 100 5.16 1.88 -0.25
N ALA A 101 5.84 2.60 -1.15
CA ALA A 101 5.90 2.21 -2.55
C ALA A 101 6.96 1.13 -2.73
N LEU A 102 6.66 0.13 -3.52
CA LEU A 102 7.56 -0.99 -3.78
C LEU A 102 8.40 -0.78 -5.04
N GLU A 103 7.75 -0.25 -6.08
CA GLU A 103 8.36 -0.17 -7.40
C GLU A 103 7.61 0.82 -8.26
N LYS A 104 8.37 1.68 -8.98
CA LYS A 104 7.81 2.46 -10.08
C LYS A 104 7.92 1.63 -11.35
N SER A 105 6.82 1.50 -12.07
CA SER A 105 6.77 0.73 -13.31
C SER A 105 7.65 1.38 -14.38
N LYS A 106 8.40 0.56 -15.13
CA LYS A 106 9.20 1.02 -16.25
C LYS A 106 8.35 1.44 -17.44
N ARG A 107 7.10 0.94 -17.49
CA ARG A 107 6.16 1.22 -18.57
C ARG A 107 4.90 1.85 -17.99
N ASN A 108 4.45 2.93 -18.62
CA ASN A 108 3.20 3.57 -18.22
C ASN A 108 2.03 2.88 -18.93
N ASN A 109 1.78 1.61 -18.57
CA ASN A 109 0.62 0.91 -19.06
C ASN A 109 -0.02 0.07 -17.95
N SER A 110 -1.34 0.00 -18.01
CA SER A 110 -2.16 -0.64 -16.97
C SER A 110 -1.89 -2.13 -16.86
N LEU A 111 -1.73 -2.81 -17.98
CA LEU A 111 -1.50 -4.26 -17.99
C LEU A 111 -0.18 -4.60 -17.28
N TYR A 112 0.88 -3.88 -17.59
CA TYR A 112 2.19 -4.11 -16.97
C TYR A 112 2.14 -3.84 -15.47
N ARG A 113 1.48 -2.75 -15.02
CA ARG A 113 1.33 -2.47 -13.60
C ARG A 113 0.56 -3.58 -12.88
N LYS A 114 -0.51 -4.08 -13.50
CA LYS A 114 -1.31 -5.17 -12.92
C LYS A 114 -0.54 -6.47 -12.83
N GLU A 115 0.30 -6.75 -13.81
CA GLU A 115 1.21 -7.91 -13.76
C GLU A 115 2.20 -7.78 -12.60
N ARG A 116 2.75 -6.59 -12.38
CA ARG A 116 3.66 -6.35 -11.25
C ARG A 116 2.93 -6.40 -9.92
N GLU A 117 1.73 -5.86 -9.84
CA GLU A 117 0.87 -6.00 -8.65
C GLU A 117 0.66 -7.47 -8.31
N GLU A 118 0.27 -8.28 -9.28
CA GLU A 118 0.04 -9.71 -9.08
C GLU A 118 1.33 -10.42 -8.66
N TYR A 119 2.46 -10.04 -9.23
CA TYR A 119 3.77 -10.56 -8.83
C TYR A 119 4.01 -10.35 -7.32
N PHE A 120 3.77 -9.14 -6.82
CA PHE A 120 3.99 -8.83 -5.41
C PHE A 120 2.96 -9.49 -4.49
N ILE A 121 1.71 -9.58 -4.94
CA ILE A 121 0.67 -10.31 -4.19
C ILE A 121 1.09 -11.76 -3.96
N ARG A 122 1.62 -12.42 -5.00
CA ARG A 122 2.09 -13.80 -4.90
C ARG A 122 3.38 -13.90 -4.10
N LEU A 123 4.34 -13.02 -4.35
CA LEU A 123 5.60 -13.01 -3.62
C LEU A 123 5.40 -12.92 -2.11
N PHE A 124 4.52 -12.01 -1.68
CA PHE A 124 4.24 -11.77 -0.27
C PHE A 124 3.06 -12.56 0.26
N ASN A 125 2.37 -13.32 -0.58
CA ASN A 125 1.21 -14.15 -0.21
C ASN A 125 0.10 -13.34 0.48
N THR A 126 -0.25 -12.18 -0.06
CA THR A 126 -1.21 -11.27 0.58
C THR A 126 -2.68 -11.64 0.36
N TYR A 127 -2.99 -12.60 -0.53
CA TYR A 127 -4.33 -13.18 -0.61
C TYR A 127 -4.64 -14.05 0.61
N HIS A 128 -3.69 -14.89 1.03
CA HIS A 128 -3.89 -15.85 2.12
C HIS A 128 -3.46 -15.26 3.48
N ASN A 129 -2.35 -14.53 3.52
CA ASN A 129 -1.80 -13.96 4.75
C ASN A 129 -1.77 -12.42 4.70
N GLY A 130 -2.83 -11.81 4.18
CA GLY A 130 -2.87 -10.37 4.04
C GLY A 130 -4.28 -9.85 3.81
N ILE A 131 -4.36 -8.64 3.25
CA ILE A 131 -5.60 -7.89 3.09
C ILE A 131 -6.20 -8.06 1.68
N ASN A 132 -5.39 -8.42 0.69
CA ASN A 132 -5.90 -8.59 -0.68
C ASN A 132 -7.01 -9.62 -0.75
N LYS A 133 -8.03 -9.32 -1.57
CA LYS A 133 -9.13 -10.24 -1.84
C LYS A 133 -9.02 -10.73 -3.27
N LYS A 134 -9.25 -12.03 -3.48
CA LYS A 134 -9.42 -12.58 -4.83
C LYS A 134 -10.75 -12.12 -5.39
N THR A 135 -10.73 -11.72 -6.66
CA THR A 135 -11.95 -11.37 -7.40
C THR A 135 -12.49 -12.58 -8.13
#